data_dc52d31f18eb78d52a8c3cafae4d4a89
#
_entry.id   dc52d31f18eb78d52a8c3cafae4d4a89
#
_cell.length_a   1.000
_cell.length_b   1.000
_cell.length_c   1.000
_cell.angle_alpha   90.00
_cell.angle_beta   90.00
_cell.angle_gamma   90.00
#
_symmetry.space_group_name_H-M   'P 1'
#
loop_
_entity.id
_entity.type
_entity.pdbx_description
1 polymer ?
#
loop_
_entity_poly.entity_id
_entity_poly.type
_entity_poly.pdbx_seq_one_letter_code
_entity_poly.pdbx_strand_id
1 'polypeptide(L)'
;MQFKNTVLGGFAAVMLLSTTSISIAQVTSHDANDVLKAVQSAGFVATMGTDDDGDPRISSRVSDTKFLIYFYGCEDNKNCKSILIKAGYDLDAGITASKVNEWNRNKRFGKAYIDDEGDPYLEMDVNMDFDGIGDKNFADTLDWWRVTVENFEEFIGW
;
A
#
# COMPACT_ATOMS: atom_id res chain seq x y z
N MET A 1 -25.27 62.19 53.30
CA MET A 1 -24.41 62.08 52.11
C MET A 1 -24.04 60.66 51.95
N GLN A 2 -24.76 59.91 51.08
CA GLN A 2 -24.51 58.42 50.90
C GLN A 2 -23.79 58.25 49.58
N PHE A 3 -22.63 57.58 49.63
CA PHE A 3 -21.90 57.16 48.45
C PHE A 3 -22.40 55.79 47.98
N LYS A 4 -22.95 55.71 46.78
CA LYS A 4 -23.29 54.44 46.11
C LYS A 4 -22.04 53.87 45.45
N ASN A 5 -21.55 52.72 45.91
CA ASN A 5 -20.52 51.95 45.24
C ASN A 5 -21.15 51.12 44.13
N THR A 6 -20.80 51.42 42.85
CA THR A 6 -21.16 50.63 41.68
C THR A 6 -20.06 49.60 41.43
N VAL A 7 -20.37 48.33 41.63
CA VAL A 7 -19.47 47.24 41.28
C VAL A 7 -19.68 46.90 39.82
N LEU A 8 -18.69 47.19 38.96
CA LEU A 8 -18.63 46.70 37.59
C LEU A 8 -18.16 45.24 37.59
N GLY A 9 -19.08 44.32 37.31
CA GLY A 9 -18.74 42.92 37.03
C GLY A 9 -18.19 42.73 35.62
N GLY A 10 -16.91 42.47 35.50
CA GLY A 10 -16.27 42.10 34.23
C GLY A 10 -16.58 40.65 33.88
N PHE A 11 -17.32 40.43 32.81
CA PHE A 11 -17.47 39.11 32.21
C PHE A 11 -16.20 38.78 31.39
N ALA A 12 -15.38 37.87 31.89
CA ALA A 12 -14.30 37.29 31.11
C ALA A 12 -14.88 36.22 30.17
N ALA A 13 -14.93 36.52 28.87
CA ALA A 13 -15.30 35.55 27.85
C ALA A 13 -14.10 34.56 27.66
N VAL A 14 -14.24 33.32 28.13
CA VAL A 14 -13.30 32.24 27.82
C VAL A 14 -13.57 31.73 26.42
N MET A 15 -12.72 32.09 25.44
CA MET A 15 -12.74 31.50 24.12
C MET A 15 -12.16 30.10 24.18
N LEU A 16 -13.00 29.09 24.09
CA LEU A 16 -12.60 27.69 23.86
C LEU A 16 -12.13 27.55 22.41
N LEU A 17 -10.81 27.51 22.21
CA LEU A 17 -10.19 27.13 20.96
C LEU A 17 -10.38 25.60 20.78
N SER A 18 -11.39 25.22 20.01
CA SER A 18 -11.55 23.84 19.56
C SER A 18 -10.45 23.52 18.53
N THR A 19 -9.42 22.79 18.93
CA THR A 19 -8.45 22.21 18.01
C THR A 19 -9.11 21.06 17.28
N THR A 20 -9.49 21.27 16.02
CA THR A 20 -9.89 20.18 15.13
C THR A 20 -8.64 19.39 14.77
N SER A 21 -8.49 18.21 15.34
CA SER A 21 -7.48 17.23 14.90
C SER A 21 -7.86 16.76 13.50
N ILE A 22 -7.04 17.08 12.50
CA ILE A 22 -7.16 16.52 11.16
C ILE A 22 -6.66 15.08 11.29
N SER A 23 -7.56 14.10 11.33
CA SER A 23 -7.19 12.70 11.16
C SER A 23 -6.82 12.50 9.69
N ILE A 24 -5.55 12.25 9.41
CA ILE A 24 -5.11 11.79 8.09
C ILE A 24 -5.52 10.31 8.03
N ALA A 25 -6.36 9.97 7.06
CA ALA A 25 -6.72 8.57 6.82
C ALA A 25 -5.44 7.81 6.44
N GLN A 26 -5.23 6.68 7.08
CA GLN A 26 -4.05 5.82 6.91
C GLN A 26 -4.50 4.43 6.51
N VAL A 27 -3.76 3.82 5.59
CA VAL A 27 -3.90 2.41 5.23
C VAL A 27 -2.94 1.61 6.08
N THR A 28 -3.45 0.63 6.80
CA THR A 28 -2.63 -0.28 7.61
C THR A 28 -2.80 -1.71 7.12
N SER A 29 -1.79 -2.55 7.31
CA SER A 29 -1.88 -4.00 7.06
C SER A 29 -2.43 -4.78 8.26
N HIS A 30 -2.70 -4.12 9.38
CA HIS A 30 -3.28 -4.75 10.57
C HIS A 30 -4.68 -5.31 10.31
N ASP A 31 -5.49 -4.59 9.52
CA ASP A 31 -6.73 -5.12 8.93
C ASP A 31 -6.58 -5.19 7.41
N ALA A 32 -6.51 -6.38 6.86
CA ALA A 32 -6.38 -6.59 5.42
C ALA A 32 -7.52 -5.96 4.61
N ASN A 33 -8.70 -5.74 5.23
CA ASN A 33 -9.81 -5.04 4.58
C ASN A 33 -9.50 -3.55 4.33
N ASP A 34 -8.64 -2.93 5.12
CA ASP A 34 -8.23 -1.54 4.87
C ASP A 34 -7.40 -1.46 3.58
N VAL A 35 -6.46 -2.41 3.40
CA VAL A 35 -5.70 -2.53 2.16
C VAL A 35 -6.62 -2.84 0.98
N LEU A 36 -7.56 -3.80 1.12
CA LEU A 36 -8.51 -4.12 0.06
C LEU A 36 -9.32 -2.90 -0.39
N LYS A 37 -9.89 -2.16 0.56
CA LYS A 37 -10.65 -0.93 0.29
C LYS A 37 -9.79 0.13 -0.40
N ALA A 38 -8.54 0.30 0.04
CA ALA A 38 -7.62 1.26 -0.54
C ALA A 38 -7.26 0.89 -1.99
N VAL A 39 -7.02 -0.41 -2.28
CA VAL A 39 -6.80 -0.93 -3.65
C VAL A 39 -8.02 -0.66 -4.54
N GLN A 40 -9.22 -0.95 -4.04
CA GLN A 40 -10.47 -0.69 -4.76
C GLN A 40 -10.72 0.82 -4.97
N SER A 41 -10.43 1.64 -3.98
CA SER A 41 -10.56 3.10 -4.06
C SER A 41 -9.57 3.72 -5.06
N ALA A 42 -8.41 3.10 -5.26
CA ALA A 42 -7.44 3.47 -6.29
C ALA A 42 -7.86 3.03 -7.72
N GLY A 43 -9.04 2.39 -7.86
CA GLY A 43 -9.62 2.02 -9.16
C GLY A 43 -9.30 0.60 -9.62
N PHE A 44 -8.66 -0.21 -8.81
CA PHE A 44 -8.37 -1.62 -9.15
C PHE A 44 -9.54 -2.54 -8.77
N VAL A 45 -9.84 -3.50 -9.63
CA VAL A 45 -10.73 -4.62 -9.26
C VAL A 45 -9.94 -5.57 -8.38
N ALA A 46 -10.37 -5.74 -7.13
CA ALA A 46 -9.64 -6.54 -6.15
C ALA A 46 -10.58 -7.41 -5.32
N THR A 47 -10.11 -8.62 -4.99
CA THR A 47 -10.84 -9.60 -4.17
C THR A 47 -9.93 -10.15 -3.07
N MET A 48 -10.51 -10.35 -1.88
CA MET A 48 -9.84 -10.97 -0.74
C MET A 48 -9.85 -12.49 -0.87
N GLY A 49 -8.76 -13.13 -0.48
CA GLY A 49 -8.58 -14.56 -0.31
C GLY A 49 -7.56 -14.81 0.80
N THR A 50 -7.02 -16.01 0.84
CA THR A 50 -5.92 -16.41 1.72
C THR A 50 -4.80 -17.05 0.91
N ASP A 51 -3.59 -17.06 1.46
CA ASP A 51 -2.49 -17.87 0.97
C ASP A 51 -2.49 -19.29 1.59
N ASP A 52 -1.43 -20.05 1.36
CA ASP A 52 -1.34 -21.44 1.80
C ASP A 52 -1.10 -21.57 3.33
N ASP A 53 -0.59 -20.52 3.96
CA ASP A 53 -0.39 -20.42 5.42
C ASP A 53 -1.66 -19.89 6.14
N GLY A 54 -2.67 -19.45 5.37
CA GLY A 54 -3.92 -18.90 5.86
C GLY A 54 -3.89 -17.39 6.09
N ASP A 55 -2.76 -16.73 5.80
CA ASP A 55 -2.66 -15.28 5.88
C ASP A 55 -3.49 -14.59 4.76
N PRO A 56 -3.96 -13.36 4.98
CA PRO A 56 -4.72 -12.65 3.96
C PRO A 56 -3.93 -12.51 2.66
N ARG A 57 -4.64 -12.60 1.54
CA ARG A 57 -4.11 -12.36 0.20
C ARG A 57 -5.14 -11.65 -0.66
N ILE A 58 -4.74 -10.57 -1.33
CA ILE A 58 -5.60 -9.86 -2.27
C ILE A 58 -5.17 -10.23 -3.69
N SER A 59 -6.16 -10.55 -4.55
CA SER A 59 -5.96 -10.74 -5.98
C SER A 59 -6.49 -9.54 -6.74
N SER A 60 -5.69 -9.01 -7.68
CA SER A 60 -6.03 -7.86 -8.51
C SER A 60 -5.39 -7.97 -9.90
N ARG A 61 -5.57 -6.94 -10.76
CA ARG A 61 -5.05 -6.92 -12.14
C ARG A 61 -4.60 -5.51 -12.55
N VAL A 62 -3.55 -5.49 -13.37
CA VAL A 62 -3.20 -4.35 -14.21
C VAL A 62 -3.44 -4.79 -15.65
N SER A 63 -4.39 -4.20 -16.36
CA SER A 63 -4.84 -4.69 -17.67
C SER A 63 -5.16 -6.19 -17.60
N ASP A 64 -4.47 -7.03 -18.38
CA ASP A 64 -4.64 -8.48 -18.37
C ASP A 64 -3.73 -9.21 -17.38
N THR A 65 -2.72 -8.54 -16.83
CA THR A 65 -1.76 -9.15 -15.91
C THR A 65 -2.30 -9.21 -14.49
N LYS A 66 -2.42 -10.42 -13.96
CA LYS A 66 -2.80 -10.68 -12.57
C LYS A 66 -1.63 -10.35 -11.65
N PHE A 67 -1.94 -9.68 -10.54
CA PHE A 67 -1.01 -9.56 -9.43
C PHE A 67 -1.66 -9.94 -8.11
N LEU A 68 -0.85 -10.28 -7.15
CA LEU A 68 -1.25 -10.64 -5.81
C LEU A 68 -0.62 -9.68 -4.80
N ILE A 69 -1.33 -9.42 -3.71
CA ILE A 69 -0.80 -8.71 -2.54
C ILE A 69 -0.82 -9.71 -1.41
N TYR A 70 0.38 -10.09 -0.96
CA TYR A 70 0.60 -10.95 0.19
C TYR A 70 0.81 -10.11 1.43
N PHE A 71 0.41 -10.63 2.58
CA PHE A 71 0.61 -10.01 3.88
C PHE A 71 1.67 -10.77 4.66
N TYR A 72 2.53 -10.05 5.37
CA TYR A 72 3.64 -10.64 6.12
C TYR A 72 3.74 -10.10 7.54
N GLY A 73 4.37 -10.92 8.41
CA GLY A 73 4.51 -10.60 9.82
C GLY A 73 3.19 -10.60 10.57
N CYS A 74 2.26 -11.44 10.13
CA CYS A 74 0.94 -11.57 10.73
C CYS A 74 0.99 -12.29 12.08
N GLU A 75 0.07 -11.96 12.97
CA GLU A 75 -0.20 -12.66 14.23
C GLU A 75 -1.60 -13.27 14.14
N ASP A 76 -1.69 -14.60 14.17
CA ASP A 76 -2.94 -15.35 13.98
C ASP A 76 -3.72 -14.92 12.71
N ASN A 77 -3.01 -14.81 11.58
CA ASN A 77 -3.53 -14.39 10.28
C ASN A 77 -4.13 -12.96 10.28
N LYS A 78 -3.69 -12.11 11.20
CA LYS A 78 -4.11 -10.71 11.39
C LYS A 78 -2.92 -9.87 11.84
N ASN A 79 -3.16 -8.57 12.04
CA ASN A 79 -2.15 -7.64 12.56
C ASN A 79 -0.83 -7.73 11.79
N CYS A 80 -0.93 -7.88 10.46
CA CYS A 80 0.24 -7.99 9.59
C CYS A 80 1.00 -6.67 9.55
N LYS A 81 2.32 -6.72 9.30
CA LYS A 81 3.23 -5.58 9.41
C LYS A 81 3.64 -5.00 8.05
N SER A 82 3.53 -5.79 7.00
CA SER A 82 3.91 -5.38 5.64
C SER A 82 3.10 -6.11 4.60
N ILE A 83 3.16 -5.59 3.38
CA ILE A 83 2.62 -6.26 2.21
C ILE A 83 3.69 -6.41 1.14
N LEU A 84 3.56 -7.43 0.31
CA LEU A 84 4.32 -7.65 -0.90
C LEU A 84 3.36 -7.70 -2.09
N ILE A 85 3.54 -6.80 -3.05
CA ILE A 85 2.82 -6.82 -4.31
C ILE A 85 3.65 -7.63 -5.30
N LYS A 86 3.04 -8.63 -5.98
CA LYS A 86 3.77 -9.60 -6.80
C LYS A 86 3.02 -9.95 -8.07
N ALA A 87 3.72 -9.93 -9.21
CA ALA A 87 3.28 -10.48 -10.49
C ALA A 87 4.29 -11.52 -10.98
N GLY A 88 3.79 -12.60 -11.58
CA GLY A 88 4.61 -13.64 -12.22
C GLY A 88 4.19 -13.79 -13.68
N TYR A 89 5.14 -14.18 -14.51
CA TYR A 89 4.99 -14.28 -15.97
C TYR A 89 5.51 -15.63 -16.43
N ASP A 90 4.69 -16.40 -17.11
CA ASP A 90 5.02 -17.71 -17.68
C ASP A 90 5.50 -17.49 -19.14
N LEU A 91 6.80 -17.57 -19.36
CA LEU A 91 7.43 -17.33 -20.66
C LEU A 91 8.01 -18.64 -21.22
N ASP A 92 7.56 -19.06 -22.39
CA ASP A 92 8.02 -20.29 -23.08
C ASP A 92 9.55 -20.46 -23.10
N ALA A 93 10.30 -19.38 -23.17
CA ALA A 93 11.77 -19.40 -23.21
C ALA A 93 12.43 -18.88 -21.93
N GLY A 94 11.64 -18.45 -20.94
CA GLY A 94 12.14 -17.77 -19.75
C GLY A 94 12.95 -16.51 -20.08
N ILE A 95 13.60 -15.92 -19.07
CA ILE A 95 14.61 -14.87 -19.25
C ILE A 95 15.89 -15.19 -18.48
N THR A 96 16.99 -14.50 -18.82
CA THR A 96 18.27 -14.73 -18.16
C THR A 96 18.44 -13.91 -16.88
N ALA A 97 19.23 -14.42 -15.92
CA ALA A 97 19.63 -13.66 -14.73
C ALA A 97 20.32 -12.33 -15.08
N SER A 98 21.05 -12.28 -16.22
CA SER A 98 21.67 -11.02 -16.71
C SER A 98 20.62 -9.97 -17.06
N LYS A 99 19.52 -10.36 -17.72
CA LYS A 99 18.41 -9.47 -18.05
C LYS A 99 17.70 -8.96 -16.80
N VAL A 100 17.46 -9.83 -15.83
CA VAL A 100 16.90 -9.43 -14.52
C VAL A 100 17.81 -8.45 -13.78
N ASN A 101 19.12 -8.70 -13.77
CA ASN A 101 20.09 -7.76 -13.18
C ASN A 101 20.14 -6.42 -13.90
N GLU A 102 19.92 -6.41 -15.23
CA GLU A 102 19.80 -5.16 -15.99
C GLU A 102 18.57 -4.37 -15.53
N TRP A 103 17.41 -5.02 -15.37
CA TRP A 103 16.22 -4.40 -14.80
C TRP A 103 16.50 -3.77 -13.44
N ASN A 104 16.98 -4.57 -12.49
CA ASN A 104 17.21 -4.14 -11.12
C ASN A 104 18.24 -2.99 -11.00
N ARG A 105 19.21 -2.91 -11.92
CA ARG A 105 20.19 -1.82 -11.97
C ARG A 105 19.59 -0.52 -12.53
N ASN A 106 18.69 -0.62 -13.49
CA ASN A 106 18.21 0.52 -14.26
C ASN A 106 16.84 1.05 -13.77
N LYS A 107 16.11 0.26 -13.01
CA LYS A 107 14.77 0.61 -12.52
C LYS A 107 14.79 0.79 -11.00
N ARG A 108 14.11 1.83 -10.56
CA ARG A 108 14.08 2.21 -9.14
C ARG A 108 13.03 1.43 -8.35
N PHE A 109 11.89 1.16 -8.97
CA PHE A 109 10.78 0.45 -8.36
C PHE A 109 10.61 -0.92 -8.99
N GLY A 110 10.17 -1.87 -8.17
CA GLY A 110 9.99 -3.25 -8.58
C GLY A 110 11.30 -4.02 -8.69
N LYS A 111 11.52 -4.90 -7.73
CA LYS A 111 12.57 -5.92 -7.76
C LYS A 111 12.13 -7.06 -8.67
N ALA A 112 12.99 -7.51 -9.57
CA ALA A 112 12.73 -8.68 -10.38
C ALA A 112 13.66 -9.85 -10.00
N TYR A 113 13.16 -11.07 -10.19
CA TYR A 113 13.93 -12.30 -10.09
C TYR A 113 13.36 -13.36 -11.06
N ILE A 114 14.04 -14.47 -11.23
CA ILE A 114 13.56 -15.63 -11.95
C ILE A 114 13.45 -16.82 -10.99
N ASP A 115 12.48 -17.69 -11.24
CA ASP A 115 12.37 -18.98 -10.55
C ASP A 115 13.28 -20.05 -11.16
N ASP A 116 13.12 -21.29 -10.72
CA ASP A 116 13.92 -22.43 -11.19
C ASP A 116 13.61 -22.83 -12.65
N GLU A 117 12.47 -22.41 -13.18
CA GLU A 117 12.03 -22.62 -14.57
C GLU A 117 12.52 -21.49 -15.50
N GLY A 118 13.00 -20.40 -14.92
CA GLY A 118 13.46 -19.20 -15.64
C GLY A 118 12.38 -18.17 -15.84
N ASP A 119 11.23 -18.35 -15.22
CA ASP A 119 10.09 -17.46 -15.30
C ASP A 119 10.31 -16.21 -14.46
N PRO A 120 10.07 -15.03 -15.02
CA PRO A 120 10.29 -13.78 -14.29
C PRO A 120 9.15 -13.44 -13.34
N TYR A 121 9.54 -12.94 -12.19
CA TYR A 121 8.67 -12.33 -11.19
C TYR A 121 9.05 -10.89 -10.95
N LEU A 122 8.03 -10.07 -10.69
CA LEU A 122 8.17 -8.68 -10.30
C LEU A 122 7.54 -8.49 -8.92
N GLU A 123 8.26 -7.84 -8.00
CA GLU A 123 7.84 -7.63 -6.62
C GLU A 123 8.08 -6.20 -6.14
N MET A 124 7.20 -5.74 -5.25
CA MET A 124 7.35 -4.46 -4.54
C MET A 124 6.91 -4.63 -3.09
N ASP A 125 7.84 -4.44 -2.17
CA ASP A 125 7.57 -4.49 -0.73
C ASP A 125 7.09 -3.12 -0.22
N VAL A 126 6.11 -3.13 0.69
CA VAL A 126 5.62 -1.93 1.38
C VAL A 126 5.57 -2.19 2.88
N ASN A 127 6.43 -1.51 3.64
CA ASN A 127 6.34 -1.54 5.10
C ASN A 127 5.13 -0.72 5.56
N MET A 128 4.24 -1.37 6.33
CA MET A 128 3.01 -0.78 6.86
C MET A 128 2.87 -0.99 8.36
N ASP A 129 3.99 -1.30 9.05
CA ASP A 129 4.02 -1.46 10.50
C ASP A 129 3.71 -0.12 11.20
N PHE A 130 3.26 -0.19 12.46
CA PHE A 130 2.89 0.95 13.30
C PHE A 130 1.74 1.78 12.72
N ASP A 131 2.05 2.96 12.20
CA ASP A 131 1.04 3.93 11.72
C ASP A 131 0.56 3.66 10.29
N GLY A 132 1.13 2.66 9.60
CA GLY A 132 0.83 2.40 8.19
C GLY A 132 1.36 3.51 7.27
N ILE A 133 0.65 3.74 6.16
CA ILE A 133 0.97 4.82 5.22
C ILE A 133 -0.28 5.64 4.88
N GLY A 134 -0.12 6.92 4.60
CA GLY A 134 -1.25 7.78 4.24
C GLY A 134 -1.94 7.33 2.94
N ASP A 135 -3.26 7.46 2.86
CA ASP A 135 -4.07 7.02 1.70
C ASP A 135 -3.53 7.50 0.36
N LYS A 136 -3.07 8.76 0.28
CA LYS A 136 -2.52 9.32 -0.96
C LYS A 136 -1.21 8.64 -1.36
N ASN A 137 -0.34 8.34 -0.38
CA ASN A 137 0.91 7.65 -0.63
C ASN A 137 0.67 6.19 -1.05
N PHE A 138 -0.36 5.54 -0.47
CA PHE A 138 -0.73 4.19 -0.89
C PHE A 138 -1.27 4.18 -2.32
N ALA A 139 -2.15 5.11 -2.66
CA ALA A 139 -2.66 5.25 -4.03
C ALA A 139 -1.54 5.54 -5.05
N ASP A 140 -0.58 6.41 -4.72
CA ASP A 140 0.61 6.68 -5.52
C ASP A 140 1.51 5.44 -5.65
N THR A 141 1.66 4.64 -4.59
CA THR A 141 2.39 3.36 -4.63
C THR A 141 1.74 2.38 -5.60
N LEU A 142 0.41 2.30 -5.63
CA LEU A 142 -0.30 1.45 -6.58
C LEU A 142 -0.19 1.97 -8.03
N ASP A 143 -0.16 3.28 -8.25
CA ASP A 143 0.10 3.85 -9.59
C ASP A 143 1.53 3.56 -10.03
N TRP A 144 2.52 3.68 -9.15
CA TRP A 144 3.89 3.23 -9.42
C TRP A 144 3.96 1.73 -9.71
N TRP A 145 3.18 0.90 -9.01
CA TRP A 145 3.10 -0.53 -9.31
C TRP A 145 2.58 -0.76 -10.74
N ARG A 146 1.49 -0.10 -11.12
CA ARG A 146 0.93 -0.18 -12.48
C ARG A 146 1.97 0.18 -13.55
N VAL A 147 2.63 1.33 -13.39
CA VAL A 147 3.67 1.79 -14.33
C VAL A 147 4.85 0.82 -14.38
N THR A 148 5.19 0.22 -13.23
CA THR A 148 6.29 -0.75 -13.14
C THR A 148 5.95 -2.05 -13.87
N VAL A 149 4.72 -2.56 -13.70
CA VAL A 149 4.22 -3.72 -14.45
C VAL A 149 4.27 -3.46 -15.96
N GLU A 150 3.69 -2.37 -16.44
CA GLU A 150 3.68 -2.00 -17.86
C GLU A 150 5.10 -1.91 -18.46
N ASN A 151 6.02 -1.26 -17.74
CA ASN A 151 7.43 -1.18 -18.18
C ASN A 151 8.15 -2.54 -18.15
N PHE A 152 7.80 -3.42 -17.18
CA PHE A 152 8.43 -4.73 -17.07
C PHE A 152 7.96 -5.65 -18.18
N GLU A 153 6.68 -5.62 -18.52
CA GLU A 153 6.11 -6.35 -19.65
C GLU A 153 6.79 -5.97 -20.99
N GLU A 154 6.93 -4.68 -21.24
CA GLU A 154 7.70 -4.20 -22.40
C GLU A 154 9.16 -4.70 -22.37
N PHE A 155 9.78 -4.66 -21.20
CA PHE A 155 11.19 -5.07 -21.03
C PHE A 155 11.40 -6.56 -21.26
N ILE A 156 10.49 -7.43 -20.81
CA ILE A 156 10.60 -8.90 -21.00
C ILE A 156 10.02 -9.38 -22.33
N GLY A 157 9.18 -8.57 -23.01
CA GLY A 157 8.48 -8.90 -24.24
C GLY A 157 7.24 -9.75 -24.04
N TRP A 158 6.54 -9.50 -22.94
CA TRP A 158 5.27 -10.14 -22.54
C TRP A 158 4.11 -9.77 -23.46
#